data_89a8ca1437a6861770b8340093d13c31
#
_entry.id   89a8ca1437a6861770b8340093d13c31
#
_cell.length_a   1.000
_cell.length_b   1.000
_cell.length_c   1.000
_cell.angle_alpha   90.00
_cell.angle_beta   90.00
_cell.angle_gamma   90.00
#
_symmetry.space_group_name_H-M   'P 1'
#
loop_
_entity.id
_entity.type
_entity.pdbx_description
1 polymer ?
#
loop_
_entity_poly.entity_id
_entity_poly.type
_entity_poly.pdbx_seq_one_letter_code
_entity_poly.pdbx_strand_id
1 'polypeptide(L)'
;MTYFQLIRFKSLNLEPIDLTIAAGECVTLGGPSGCGKSLLLRAIADLDPHEGEASIGECVQSLTAPPEWRRLAGLLSAESYWWADRVRDHLPYSDPDLLASLGFPEVAAEWEVSRLSSGERQRLALARLLLGKPKLLLLDEPTANLDQVSIGRVEHLIK
;
A
#
# COMPACT_ATOMS: atom_id res chain seq x y z
N MET A 1 4.81 10.42 19.81
CA MET A 1 4.29 9.07 20.13
C MET A 1 4.67 8.14 18.98
N THR A 2 5.24 6.99 19.29
CA THR A 2 5.50 5.92 18.31
C THR A 2 4.16 5.48 17.74
N TYR A 3 4.08 5.38 16.42
CA TYR A 3 2.86 4.97 15.76
C TYR A 3 2.98 3.59 15.11
N PHE A 4 4.12 3.32 14.48
CA PHE A 4 4.46 2.00 13.94
C PHE A 4 5.83 1.56 14.46
N GLN A 5 5.95 0.31 14.85
CA GLN A 5 7.19 -0.26 15.37
C GLN A 5 7.42 -1.68 14.84
N LEU A 6 8.66 -1.95 14.51
CA LEU A 6 9.22 -3.28 14.27
C LEU A 6 10.25 -3.58 15.35
N ILE A 7 10.18 -4.78 15.96
CA ILE A 7 11.14 -5.24 16.96
C ILE A 7 11.71 -6.57 16.48
N ARG A 8 13.00 -6.59 16.19
CA ARG A 8 13.72 -7.74 15.63
C ARG A 8 12.95 -8.43 14.51
N PHE A 9 12.27 -7.62 13.70
CA PHE A 9 11.41 -8.10 12.64
C PHE A 9 12.25 -8.64 11.49
N LYS A 10 12.02 -9.89 11.12
CA LYS A 10 12.78 -10.59 10.10
C LYS A 10 11.83 -11.27 9.11
N SER A 11 12.04 -11.01 7.85
CA SER A 11 11.36 -11.70 6.75
C SER A 11 12.36 -12.55 5.98
N LEU A 12 12.09 -13.85 5.87
CA LEU A 12 12.90 -14.83 5.12
C LEU A 12 14.42 -14.66 5.36
N ASN A 13 15.15 -14.24 4.32
CA ASN A 13 16.61 -14.13 4.33
C ASN A 13 17.14 -12.74 4.72
N LEU A 14 16.27 -11.84 5.22
CA LEU A 14 16.69 -10.52 5.69
C LEU A 14 17.23 -10.61 7.12
N GLU A 15 18.19 -9.76 7.43
CA GLU A 15 18.62 -9.56 8.82
C GLU A 15 17.49 -8.94 9.64
N PRO A 16 17.42 -9.21 10.97
CA PRO A 16 16.42 -8.61 11.83
C PRO A 16 16.49 -7.08 11.83
N ILE A 17 15.34 -6.43 11.72
CA ILE A 17 15.21 -4.98 11.64
C ILE A 17 14.47 -4.47 12.88
N ASP A 18 15.01 -3.41 13.48
CA ASP A 18 14.34 -2.58 14.45
C ASP A 18 14.04 -1.24 13.79
N LEU A 19 12.76 -0.83 13.80
CA LEU A 19 12.30 0.41 13.16
C LEU A 19 11.19 1.02 13.98
N THR A 20 11.21 2.34 14.10
CA THR A 20 10.16 3.11 14.76
C THR A 20 9.78 4.28 13.86
N ILE A 21 8.49 4.44 13.58
CA ILE A 21 7.95 5.51 12.74
C ILE A 21 6.89 6.27 13.54
N ALA A 22 6.96 7.59 13.53
CA ALA A 22 5.97 8.44 14.15
C ALA A 22 4.71 8.60 13.27
N ALA A 23 3.61 9.05 13.86
CA ALA A 23 2.40 9.37 13.08
C ALA A 23 2.69 10.52 12.11
N GLY A 24 2.30 10.34 10.85
CA GLY A 24 2.53 11.31 9.77
C GLY A 24 3.96 11.30 9.21
N GLU A 25 4.81 10.40 9.68
CA GLU A 25 6.16 10.24 9.15
C GLU A 25 6.14 9.33 7.90
N CYS A 26 6.96 9.70 6.91
CA CYS A 26 7.20 8.90 5.71
C CYS A 26 8.65 8.41 5.72
N VAL A 27 8.83 7.09 5.58
CA VAL A 27 10.15 6.43 5.54
C VAL A 27 10.33 5.75 4.19
N THR A 28 11.50 5.94 3.58
CA THR A 28 11.85 5.33 2.30
C THR A 28 12.77 4.13 2.51
N LEU A 29 12.41 3.00 1.91
CA LEU A 29 13.26 1.80 1.85
C LEU A 29 14.16 1.88 0.61
N GLY A 30 15.46 2.08 0.83
CA GLY A 30 16.49 2.08 -0.23
C GLY A 30 17.19 0.74 -0.35
N GLY A 31 17.70 0.43 -1.55
CA GLY A 31 18.52 -0.75 -1.80
C GLY A 31 18.41 -1.27 -3.24
N PRO A 32 19.35 -2.12 -3.68
CA PRO A 32 19.36 -2.67 -5.04
C PRO A 32 18.10 -3.53 -5.30
N SER A 33 17.80 -3.77 -6.59
CA SER A 33 16.75 -4.69 -6.99
C SER A 33 17.04 -6.08 -6.41
N GLY A 34 16.00 -6.77 -5.93
CA GLY A 34 16.12 -8.12 -5.37
C GLY A 34 16.66 -8.19 -3.92
N CYS A 35 16.96 -7.06 -3.25
CA CYS A 35 17.44 -7.09 -1.86
C CYS A 35 16.35 -7.40 -0.81
N GLY A 36 15.09 -7.63 -1.22
CA GLY A 36 14.04 -8.06 -0.31
C GLY A 36 13.07 -6.97 0.15
N LYS A 37 13.07 -5.76 -0.44
CA LYS A 37 12.14 -4.67 -0.06
C LYS A 37 10.68 -5.09 -0.12
N SER A 38 10.26 -5.67 -1.24
CA SER A 38 8.88 -6.15 -1.41
C SER A 38 8.53 -7.27 -0.44
N LEU A 39 9.48 -8.18 -0.14
CA LEU A 39 9.28 -9.24 0.85
C LEU A 39 9.08 -8.67 2.25
N LEU A 40 9.84 -7.64 2.62
CA LEU A 40 9.66 -6.95 3.90
C LEU A 40 8.28 -6.31 4.00
N LEU A 41 7.85 -5.57 2.97
CA LEU A 41 6.53 -4.93 2.95
C LEU A 41 5.40 -5.97 3.03
N ARG A 42 5.52 -7.09 2.33
CA ARG A 42 4.56 -8.19 2.37
C ARG A 42 4.49 -8.86 3.74
N ALA A 43 5.64 -9.06 4.39
CA ALA A 43 5.70 -9.61 5.74
C ALA A 43 5.06 -8.67 6.77
N ILE A 44 5.32 -7.36 6.68
CA ILE A 44 4.65 -6.34 7.51
C ILE A 44 3.14 -6.35 7.28
N ALA A 45 2.68 -6.56 6.04
CA ALA A 45 1.26 -6.69 5.71
C ALA A 45 0.65 -8.05 6.09
N ASP A 46 1.39 -8.94 6.75
CA ASP A 46 0.93 -10.30 7.12
C ASP A 46 0.51 -11.14 5.90
N LEU A 47 1.28 -11.04 4.82
CA LEU A 47 1.09 -11.84 3.60
C LEU A 47 2.14 -12.92 3.44
N ASP A 48 3.30 -12.77 4.08
CA ASP A 48 4.41 -13.72 4.06
C ASP A 48 4.88 -14.02 5.49
N PRO A 49 5.48 -15.20 5.73
CA PRO A 49 6.03 -15.57 7.04
C PRO A 49 7.10 -14.59 7.51
N HIS A 50 7.12 -14.34 8.81
CA HIS A 50 8.09 -13.48 9.47
C HIS A 50 8.38 -13.95 10.90
N GLU A 51 9.45 -13.42 11.46
CA GLU A 51 9.81 -13.52 12.89
C GLU A 51 9.86 -12.10 13.49
N GLY A 52 9.87 -12.01 14.82
CA GLY A 52 9.84 -10.72 15.52
C GLY A 52 8.43 -10.17 15.65
N GLU A 53 8.32 -8.89 15.96
CA GLU A 53 7.04 -8.25 16.23
C GLU A 53 6.85 -6.97 15.43
N ALA A 54 5.61 -6.76 14.94
CA ALA A 54 5.16 -5.51 14.35
C ALA A 54 3.96 -4.97 15.13
N SER A 55 3.89 -3.66 15.33
CA SER A 55 2.75 -3.01 16.00
C SER A 55 2.37 -1.69 15.35
N ILE A 56 1.07 -1.39 15.32
CA ILE A 56 0.47 -0.11 14.87
C ILE A 56 -0.32 0.46 16.05
N GLY A 57 0.19 1.49 16.69
CA GLY A 57 -0.36 1.98 17.96
C GLY A 57 -0.36 0.87 19.01
N GLU A 58 -1.54 0.52 19.52
CA GLU A 58 -1.73 -0.56 20.50
C GLU A 58 -1.99 -1.93 19.86
N CYS A 59 -2.17 -1.98 18.54
CA CYS A 59 -2.43 -3.23 17.83
C CYS A 59 -1.11 -3.95 17.54
N VAL A 60 -0.94 -5.16 18.06
CA VAL A 60 0.20 -6.04 17.80
C VAL A 60 -0.18 -7.06 16.74
N GLN A 61 0.66 -7.26 15.72
CA GLN A 61 0.37 -8.13 14.58
C GLN A 61 0.05 -9.56 15.02
N SER A 62 0.86 -10.15 15.91
CA SER A 62 0.71 -11.52 16.39
C SER A 62 -0.56 -11.75 17.24
N LEU A 63 -1.18 -10.67 17.75
CA LEU A 63 -2.39 -10.70 18.57
C LEU A 63 -3.64 -10.23 17.80
N THR A 64 -3.49 -9.78 16.57
CA THR A 64 -4.57 -9.25 15.73
C THR A 64 -4.93 -10.26 14.64
N ALA A 65 -6.22 -10.48 14.42
CA ALA A 65 -6.65 -11.37 13.33
C ALA A 65 -6.12 -10.89 11.97
N PRO A 66 -5.58 -11.78 11.10
CA PRO A 66 -4.97 -11.41 9.84
C PRO A 66 -5.80 -10.49 8.94
N PRO A 67 -7.13 -10.68 8.77
CA PRO A 67 -7.95 -9.75 8.00
C PRO A 67 -8.07 -8.36 8.62
N GLU A 68 -8.03 -8.26 9.94
CA GLU A 68 -8.07 -6.98 10.67
C GLU A 68 -6.72 -6.26 10.55
N TRP A 69 -5.60 -6.97 10.75
CA TRP A 69 -4.28 -6.42 10.55
C TRP A 69 -4.09 -5.83 9.15
N ARG A 70 -4.52 -6.56 8.09
CA ARG A 70 -4.42 -6.10 6.70
C ARG A 70 -5.29 -4.88 6.37
N ARG A 71 -6.31 -4.58 7.18
CA ARG A 71 -7.04 -3.30 7.08
C ARG A 71 -6.27 -2.16 7.71
N LEU A 72 -5.47 -2.44 8.75
CA LEU A 72 -4.62 -1.44 9.39
C LEU A 72 -3.36 -1.17 8.58
N ALA A 73 -2.68 -2.23 8.13
CA ALA A 73 -1.45 -2.17 7.32
C ALA A 73 -1.80 -2.43 5.84
N GLY A 74 -2.17 -1.38 5.13
CA GLY A 74 -2.55 -1.48 3.73
C GLY A 74 -1.35 -1.51 2.80
N LEU A 75 -1.26 -2.52 1.91
CA LEU A 75 -0.18 -2.69 0.95
C LEU A 75 -0.63 -2.36 -0.47
N LEU A 76 0.08 -1.45 -1.13
CA LEU A 76 0.09 -1.30 -2.58
C LEU A 76 1.29 -2.07 -3.14
N SER A 77 1.04 -3.20 -3.80
CA SER A 77 2.07 -3.97 -4.48
C SER A 77 2.51 -3.30 -5.79
N ALA A 78 3.72 -3.59 -6.25
CA ALA A 78 4.22 -3.13 -7.55
C ALA A 78 3.31 -3.59 -8.71
N GLU A 79 2.74 -4.79 -8.59
CA GLU A 79 1.68 -5.27 -9.48
C GLU A 79 0.36 -5.34 -8.73
N SER A 80 -0.63 -4.57 -9.19
CA SER A 80 -1.96 -4.53 -8.58
C SER A 80 -2.85 -5.65 -9.11
N TYR A 81 -3.59 -6.31 -8.21
CA TYR A 81 -4.49 -7.41 -8.54
C TYR A 81 -5.91 -6.90 -8.83
N TRP A 82 -6.51 -7.44 -9.90
CA TRP A 82 -7.85 -7.11 -10.37
C TRP A 82 -8.62 -8.41 -10.64
N TRP A 83 -9.78 -8.60 -9.97
CA TRP A 83 -10.54 -9.86 -9.98
C TRP A 83 -11.96 -9.74 -10.57
N ALA A 84 -12.40 -8.52 -10.89
CA ALA A 84 -13.67 -8.23 -11.51
C ALA A 84 -13.49 -7.42 -12.80
N ASP A 85 -14.52 -7.36 -13.63
CA ASP A 85 -14.43 -6.72 -14.94
C ASP A 85 -14.42 -5.19 -14.88
N ARG A 86 -15.08 -4.60 -13.90
CA ARG A 86 -15.21 -3.13 -13.77
C ARG A 86 -14.48 -2.58 -12.56
N VAL A 87 -13.99 -1.36 -12.69
CA VAL A 87 -13.25 -0.65 -11.63
C VAL A 87 -14.09 -0.53 -10.37
N ARG A 88 -15.37 -0.14 -10.48
CA ARG A 88 -16.28 0.03 -9.33
C ARG A 88 -16.42 -1.22 -8.45
N ASP A 89 -16.30 -2.40 -9.03
CA ASP A 89 -16.45 -3.67 -8.30
C ASP A 89 -15.24 -3.97 -7.39
N HIS A 90 -14.20 -3.16 -7.51
CA HIS A 90 -13.00 -3.18 -6.67
C HIS A 90 -12.95 -2.05 -5.63
N LEU A 91 -13.82 -1.05 -5.75
CA LEU A 91 -13.86 0.08 -4.84
C LEU A 91 -14.91 -0.17 -3.74
N PRO A 92 -14.60 0.07 -2.45
CA PRO A 92 -15.57 -0.12 -1.37
C PRO A 92 -16.73 0.88 -1.46
N TYR A 93 -16.48 2.05 -2.03
CA TYR A 93 -17.45 3.10 -2.37
C TYR A 93 -16.86 4.05 -3.41
N SER A 94 -17.70 4.89 -4.01
CA SER A 94 -17.24 5.92 -4.95
C SER A 94 -16.80 7.17 -4.18
N ASP A 95 -15.64 7.71 -4.57
CA ASP A 95 -15.12 9.00 -4.10
C ASP A 95 -14.61 9.79 -5.30
N PRO A 96 -15.47 10.65 -5.90
CA PRO A 96 -15.13 11.44 -7.07
C PRO A 96 -13.94 12.39 -6.86
N ASP A 97 -13.80 12.95 -5.66
CA ASP A 97 -12.71 13.89 -5.35
C ASP A 97 -11.36 13.17 -5.31
N LEU A 98 -11.33 11.98 -4.71
CA LEU A 98 -10.13 11.15 -4.73
C LEU A 98 -9.78 10.70 -6.15
N LEU A 99 -10.75 10.27 -6.95
CA LEU A 99 -10.52 9.91 -8.35
C LEU A 99 -10.00 11.11 -9.16
N ALA A 100 -10.59 12.29 -8.99
CA ALA A 100 -10.14 13.51 -9.65
C ALA A 100 -8.72 13.90 -9.25
N SER A 101 -8.34 13.77 -7.98
CA SER A 101 -6.97 14.04 -7.49
C SER A 101 -5.94 13.13 -8.13
N LEU A 102 -6.31 11.88 -8.45
CA LEU A 102 -5.48 10.92 -9.17
C LEU A 102 -5.56 11.08 -10.72
N GLY A 103 -6.35 12.04 -11.20
CA GLY A 103 -6.49 12.40 -12.63
C GLY A 103 -7.52 11.56 -13.37
N PHE A 104 -8.52 11.01 -12.66
CA PHE A 104 -9.62 10.28 -13.26
C PHE A 104 -10.91 11.08 -13.24
N PRO A 105 -11.73 11.03 -14.30
CA PRO A 105 -13.10 11.48 -14.24
C PRO A 105 -13.96 10.54 -13.38
N GLU A 106 -15.06 11.01 -12.84
CA GLU A 106 -15.99 10.19 -12.04
C GLU A 106 -16.44 8.92 -12.77
N VAL A 107 -16.65 9.02 -14.10
CA VAL A 107 -17.04 7.88 -14.95
C VAL A 107 -15.98 6.76 -15.00
N ALA A 108 -14.77 7.00 -14.54
CA ALA A 108 -13.70 5.99 -14.52
C ALA A 108 -14.07 4.76 -13.66
N ALA A 109 -14.95 4.92 -12.69
CA ALA A 109 -15.48 3.80 -11.91
C ALA A 109 -16.22 2.76 -12.79
N GLU A 110 -16.80 3.18 -13.91
CA GLU A 110 -17.52 2.31 -14.87
C GLU A 110 -16.60 1.67 -15.92
N TRP A 111 -15.32 2.02 -15.95
CA TRP A 111 -14.40 1.47 -16.95
C TRP A 111 -14.15 -0.02 -16.74
N GLU A 112 -13.92 -0.70 -17.85
CA GLU A 112 -13.47 -2.09 -17.84
C GLU A 112 -11.99 -2.15 -17.49
N VAL A 113 -11.63 -3.01 -16.55
CA VAL A 113 -10.24 -3.21 -16.10
C VAL A 113 -9.33 -3.63 -17.24
N SER A 114 -9.84 -4.40 -18.20
CA SER A 114 -9.11 -4.88 -19.38
C SER A 114 -8.58 -3.73 -20.25
N ARG A 115 -9.23 -2.56 -20.23
CA ARG A 115 -8.89 -1.38 -21.04
C ARG A 115 -7.88 -0.45 -20.36
N LEU A 116 -7.59 -0.66 -19.07
CA LEU A 116 -6.68 0.21 -18.32
C LEU A 116 -5.22 -0.03 -18.71
N SER A 117 -4.47 1.06 -18.88
CA SER A 117 -3.02 1.02 -18.93
C SER A 117 -2.43 0.61 -17.57
N SER A 118 -1.16 0.20 -17.54
CA SER A 118 -0.45 -0.15 -16.30
C SER A 118 -0.46 1.01 -15.29
N GLY A 119 -0.22 2.23 -15.75
CA GLY A 119 -0.24 3.42 -14.90
C GLY A 119 -1.63 3.75 -14.35
N GLU A 120 -2.70 3.57 -15.14
CA GLU A 120 -4.09 3.72 -14.66
C GLU A 120 -4.44 2.66 -13.63
N ARG A 121 -4.07 1.39 -13.87
CA ARG A 121 -4.25 0.32 -12.89
C ARG A 121 -3.57 0.65 -11.57
N GLN A 122 -2.33 1.12 -11.61
CA GLN A 122 -1.58 1.44 -10.40
C GLN A 122 -2.22 2.58 -9.61
N ARG A 123 -2.62 3.67 -10.27
CA ARG A 123 -3.30 4.81 -9.62
C ARG A 123 -4.67 4.43 -9.06
N LEU A 124 -5.46 3.63 -9.77
CA LEU A 124 -6.75 3.14 -9.27
C LEU A 124 -6.60 2.12 -8.14
N ALA A 125 -5.52 1.32 -8.14
CA ALA A 125 -5.19 0.46 -7.00
C ALA A 125 -4.80 1.27 -5.76
N LEU A 126 -4.10 2.39 -5.94
CA LEU A 126 -3.85 3.34 -4.85
C LEU A 126 -5.16 3.96 -4.34
N ALA A 127 -6.08 4.37 -5.22
CA ALA A 127 -7.41 4.85 -4.81
C ALA A 127 -8.12 3.80 -3.95
N ARG A 128 -8.17 2.55 -4.39
CA ARG A 128 -8.77 1.44 -3.64
C ARG A 128 -8.15 1.27 -2.25
N LEU A 129 -6.82 1.37 -2.16
CA LEU A 129 -6.10 1.29 -0.90
C LEU A 129 -6.49 2.44 0.04
N LEU A 130 -6.47 3.68 -0.45
CA LEU A 130 -6.78 4.87 0.34
C LEU A 130 -8.24 4.90 0.82
N LEU A 131 -9.19 4.43 0.01
CA LEU A 131 -10.59 4.26 0.39
C LEU A 131 -10.78 3.29 1.56
N GLY A 132 -9.87 2.34 1.74
CA GLY A 132 -9.82 1.45 2.91
C GLY A 132 -9.41 2.15 4.21
N LYS A 133 -8.91 3.38 4.14
CA LYS A 133 -8.43 4.19 5.29
C LYS A 133 -7.46 3.46 6.21
N PRO A 134 -6.42 2.83 5.66
CA PRO A 134 -5.43 2.12 6.48
C PRO A 134 -4.71 3.10 7.40
N LYS A 135 -4.19 2.58 8.49
CA LYS A 135 -3.41 3.34 9.47
C LYS A 135 -1.93 3.42 9.09
N LEU A 136 -1.44 2.41 8.37
CA LEU A 136 -0.10 2.33 7.80
C LEU A 136 -0.21 2.08 6.31
N LEU A 137 0.45 2.91 5.50
CA LEU A 137 0.58 2.71 4.06
C LEU A 137 1.93 2.04 3.76
N LEU A 138 1.88 0.87 3.16
CA LEU A 138 3.03 0.15 2.64
C LEU A 138 3.00 0.26 1.12
N LEU A 139 3.95 0.96 0.54
CA LEU A 139 3.94 1.29 -0.88
C LEU A 139 5.17 0.69 -1.57
N ASP A 140 4.93 -0.30 -2.44
CA ASP A 140 5.97 -0.94 -3.23
C ASP A 140 5.98 -0.33 -4.63
N GLU A 141 6.98 0.49 -4.91
CA GLU A 141 7.16 1.21 -6.17
C GLU A 141 5.89 1.97 -6.66
N PRO A 142 5.27 2.82 -5.83
CA PRO A 142 3.94 3.40 -6.10
C PRO A 142 3.88 4.29 -7.35
N THR A 143 5.03 4.73 -7.84
CA THR A 143 5.17 5.61 -9.01
C THR A 143 5.81 4.92 -10.22
N ALA A 144 6.08 3.62 -10.14
CA ALA A 144 6.61 2.87 -11.28
C ALA A 144 5.63 2.92 -12.46
N ASN A 145 6.16 3.08 -13.66
CA ASN A 145 5.39 3.16 -14.92
C ASN A 145 4.42 4.36 -15.02
N LEU A 146 4.59 5.40 -14.20
CA LEU A 146 3.81 6.62 -14.27
C LEU A 146 4.56 7.72 -15.04
N ASP A 147 3.80 8.58 -15.74
CA ASP A 147 4.31 9.82 -16.28
C ASP A 147 4.53 10.87 -15.16
N GLN A 148 5.30 11.93 -15.45
CA GLN A 148 5.68 12.96 -14.47
C GLN A 148 4.48 13.65 -13.80
N VAL A 149 3.39 13.87 -14.53
CA VAL A 149 2.18 14.50 -13.98
C VAL A 149 1.51 13.55 -12.99
N SER A 150 1.40 12.27 -13.34
CA SER A 150 0.84 11.23 -12.48
C SER A 150 1.69 10.97 -11.24
N ILE A 151 3.02 11.02 -11.35
CA ILE A 151 3.94 10.97 -10.19
C ILE A 151 3.62 12.10 -9.23
N GLY A 152 3.55 13.34 -9.70
CA GLY A 152 3.24 14.49 -8.86
C GLY A 152 1.90 14.38 -8.12
N ARG A 153 0.86 13.83 -8.77
CA ARG A 153 -0.45 13.56 -8.15
C ARG A 153 -0.36 12.54 -7.03
N VAL A 154 0.31 11.42 -7.27
CA VAL A 154 0.50 10.36 -6.27
C VAL A 154 1.30 10.89 -5.07
N GLU A 155 2.41 11.57 -5.31
CA GLU A 155 3.23 12.15 -4.24
C GLU A 155 2.47 13.18 -3.39
N HIS A 156 1.60 13.97 -4.02
CA HIS A 156 0.78 14.95 -3.29
C HIS A 156 -0.23 14.28 -2.35
N LEU A 157 -0.74 13.10 -2.71
CA LEU A 157 -1.72 12.36 -1.91
C LEU A 157 -1.11 11.58 -0.74
N ILE A 158 0.17 11.16 -0.86
CA ILE A 158 0.82 10.34 0.16
C ILE A 158 1.68 11.16 1.15
N LYS A 159 1.82 12.48 0.91
CA LYS A 159 2.48 13.44 1.81
C LYS A 159 1.50 14.01 2.81
#